data_905b4ad5fc3764188eb0bed1550a41dd
#
_entry.id   905b4ad5fc3764188eb0bed1550a41dd
#
_cell.length_a   1.000
_cell.length_b   1.000
_cell.length_c   1.000
_cell.angle_alpha   90.00
_cell.angle_beta   90.00
_cell.angle_gamma   90.00
#
_symmetry.space_group_name_H-M   'P 1'
#
loop_
_entity.id
_entity.type
_entity.pdbx_description
1 polymer ?
#
loop_
_entity_poly.entity_id
_entity_poly.type
_entity_poly.pdbx_seq_one_letter_code
_entity_poly.pdbx_strand_id
1 'polypeptide(L)'
;MTTGRAQLRQPFLFVGNHPCLDFINTQMIVRGNPTDLLGGCEDLVAWLVQAHMVDKVQATVVMTQWGHEDQEQLFEQGITFRRTLRDMAARIVARKSIPDSAIVSINKILSRCPGYPQLVRKKGGYTRQFQSQAAQKDGLLAPLAEAASDLLCSGKWSLVKKCGNPACILYFYDTTKNHTRNWCSMQLCGNRKKVAAHYQRKRNNPTL
;
A
#
# COMPACT_ATOMS: atom_id res chain seq x y z
N MET A 1 32.01 19.30 -6.43
CA MET A 1 32.13 17.83 -6.42
C MET A 1 31.53 17.31 -5.14
N THR A 2 30.25 17.02 -5.13
CA THR A 2 29.52 16.44 -4.00
C THR A 2 29.15 15.02 -4.39
N THR A 3 29.94 14.05 -3.94
CA THR A 3 29.64 12.63 -4.05
C THR A 3 28.44 12.34 -3.16
N GLY A 4 27.23 12.37 -3.75
CA GLY A 4 26.03 11.86 -3.11
C GLY A 4 26.21 10.37 -2.86
N ARG A 5 26.39 9.99 -1.59
CA ARG A 5 26.26 8.61 -1.14
C ARG A 5 24.89 8.12 -1.60
N ALA A 6 24.87 7.14 -2.51
CA ALA A 6 23.69 6.37 -2.80
C ALA A 6 23.24 5.72 -1.48
N GLN A 7 22.31 6.36 -0.78
CA GLN A 7 21.61 5.74 0.35
C GLN A 7 20.96 4.48 -0.22
N LEU A 8 21.34 3.30 0.28
CA LEU A 8 20.68 2.04 -0.05
C LEU A 8 19.20 2.22 0.26
N ARG A 9 18.40 2.47 -0.79
CA ARG A 9 16.94 2.61 -0.66
C ARG A 9 16.39 1.33 -0.04
N GLN A 10 15.62 1.46 1.03
CA GLN A 10 14.95 0.31 1.65
C GLN A 10 13.97 -0.27 0.62
N PRO A 11 13.93 -1.61 0.44
CA PRO A 11 12.99 -2.23 -0.49
C PRO A 11 11.55 -2.01 -0.03
N PHE A 12 10.63 -1.86 -0.96
CA PHE A 12 9.20 -1.85 -0.66
C PHE A 12 8.75 -3.17 -0.06
N LEU A 13 7.84 -3.08 0.92
CA LEU A 13 7.33 -4.24 1.62
C LEU A 13 5.89 -4.53 1.21
N PHE A 14 5.68 -5.67 0.55
CA PHE A 14 4.36 -6.16 0.17
C PHE A 14 3.88 -7.20 1.18
N VAL A 15 3.59 -6.75 2.39
CA VAL A 15 3.17 -7.60 3.53
C VAL A 15 1.72 -7.38 3.93
N GLY A 16 1.06 -6.42 3.27
CA GLY A 16 -0.33 -6.04 3.53
C GLY A 16 -1.34 -7.02 2.97
N ASN A 17 -0.97 -7.86 1.99
CA ASN A 17 -1.87 -8.75 1.25
C ASN A 17 -3.06 -8.02 0.60
N HIS A 18 -2.96 -6.73 0.42
CA HIS A 18 -3.95 -5.89 -0.26
C HIS A 18 -3.27 -4.61 -0.74
N PRO A 19 -3.47 -4.18 -2.00
CA PRO A 19 -2.74 -3.04 -2.56
C PRO A 19 -2.84 -1.76 -1.73
N CYS A 20 -4.03 -1.41 -1.25
CA CYS A 20 -4.21 -0.24 -0.40
C CYS A 20 -3.39 -0.31 0.90
N LEU A 21 -3.29 -1.52 1.50
CA LEU A 21 -2.54 -1.72 2.72
C LEU A 21 -1.04 -1.74 2.46
N ASP A 22 -0.61 -2.30 1.32
CA ASP A 22 0.79 -2.22 0.90
C ASP A 22 1.20 -0.79 0.58
N PHE A 23 0.31 0.02 -0.01
CA PHE A 23 0.58 1.43 -0.27
C PHE A 23 0.73 2.25 1.00
N ILE A 24 -0.16 2.12 1.97
CA ILE A 24 0.00 2.82 3.25
C ILE A 24 1.21 2.32 4.05
N ASN A 25 1.66 1.10 3.82
CA ASN A 25 2.85 0.51 4.44
C ASN A 25 4.17 1.02 3.86
N THR A 26 4.15 1.88 2.83
CA THR A 26 5.33 2.64 2.39
C THR A 26 5.81 3.62 3.47
N GLN A 27 4.98 3.93 4.47
CA GLN A 27 5.41 4.52 5.74
C GLN A 27 5.54 3.44 6.80
N MET A 28 6.71 3.35 7.41
CA MET A 28 7.03 2.30 8.38
C MET A 28 7.97 2.81 9.47
N ILE A 29 8.22 1.96 10.47
CA ILE A 29 9.25 2.20 11.48
C ILE A 29 10.46 1.31 11.18
N VAL A 30 11.60 1.91 10.89
CA VAL A 30 12.87 1.23 10.63
C VAL A 30 13.82 1.53 11.78
N ARG A 31 14.23 0.50 12.53
CA ARG A 31 15.14 0.65 13.69
C ARG A 31 14.70 1.73 14.70
N GLY A 32 13.37 1.83 14.91
CA GLY A 32 12.78 2.81 15.82
C GLY A 32 12.47 4.18 15.21
N ASN A 33 12.91 4.45 13.99
CA ASN A 33 12.72 5.74 13.32
C ASN A 33 11.57 5.67 12.30
N PRO A 34 10.65 6.67 12.28
CA PRO A 34 9.70 6.84 11.21
C PRO A 34 10.42 6.99 9.87
N THR A 35 10.03 6.20 8.90
CA THR A 35 10.64 6.19 7.57
C THR A 35 9.55 6.21 6.52
N ASP A 36 9.66 7.11 5.56
CA ASP A 36 8.85 7.14 4.36
C ASP A 36 9.68 6.60 3.19
N LEU A 37 9.15 5.59 2.50
CA LEU A 37 9.82 4.98 1.34
C LEU A 37 9.52 5.73 0.04
N LEU A 38 8.60 6.69 0.07
CA LEU A 38 8.26 7.54 -1.08
C LEU A 38 8.82 8.94 -0.83
N GLY A 39 9.96 9.23 -1.44
CA GLY A 39 10.63 10.53 -1.36
C GLY A 39 10.31 11.45 -2.54
N GLY A 40 9.65 10.95 -3.58
CA GLY A 40 9.31 11.70 -4.79
C GLY A 40 8.52 10.87 -5.79
N CYS A 41 8.26 11.45 -6.96
CA CYS A 41 7.51 10.82 -8.04
C CYS A 41 8.15 9.51 -8.51
N GLU A 42 9.49 9.48 -8.61
CA GLU A 42 10.23 8.28 -9.00
C GLU A 42 9.92 7.09 -8.09
N ASP A 43 9.91 7.31 -6.76
CA ASP A 43 9.61 6.24 -5.80
C ASP A 43 8.15 5.80 -5.89
N LEU A 44 7.21 6.74 -6.08
CA LEU A 44 5.79 6.44 -6.28
C LEU A 44 5.59 5.57 -7.52
N VAL A 45 6.17 5.97 -8.65
CA VAL A 45 6.06 5.22 -9.92
C VAL A 45 6.72 3.84 -9.78
N ALA A 46 7.90 3.76 -9.15
CA ALA A 46 8.57 2.50 -8.88
C ALA A 46 7.74 1.57 -8.00
N TRP A 47 7.04 2.11 -6.99
CA TRP A 47 6.12 1.35 -6.16
C TRP A 47 4.93 0.82 -6.98
N LEU A 48 4.29 1.67 -7.80
CA LEU A 48 3.15 1.26 -8.66
C LEU A 48 3.54 0.14 -9.63
N VAL A 49 4.74 0.20 -10.20
CA VAL A 49 5.26 -0.88 -11.07
C VAL A 49 5.47 -2.17 -10.28
N GLN A 50 6.09 -2.11 -9.10
CA GLN A 50 6.32 -3.30 -8.27
C GLN A 50 5.03 -3.89 -7.72
N ALA A 51 4.01 -3.06 -7.51
CA ALA A 51 2.65 -3.48 -7.14
C ALA A 51 1.84 -4.04 -8.34
N HIS A 52 2.42 -4.08 -9.54
CA HIS A 52 1.76 -4.49 -10.79
C HIS A 52 0.51 -3.65 -11.14
N MET A 53 0.47 -2.39 -10.72
CA MET A 53 -0.62 -1.45 -10.99
C MET A 53 -0.39 -0.62 -12.25
N VAL A 54 0.87 -0.41 -12.59
CA VAL A 54 1.32 0.35 -13.76
C VAL A 54 2.37 -0.52 -14.47
N ASP A 55 2.34 -0.55 -15.79
CA ASP A 55 3.35 -1.25 -16.56
C ASP A 55 4.62 -0.40 -16.75
N LYS A 56 5.70 -1.04 -17.21
CA LYS A 56 6.98 -0.37 -17.39
C LYS A 56 6.95 0.70 -18.49
N VAL A 57 6.08 0.55 -19.49
CA VAL A 57 5.96 1.52 -20.59
C VAL A 57 5.32 2.79 -20.06
N GLN A 58 4.20 2.67 -19.33
CA GLN A 58 3.55 3.79 -18.65
C GLN A 58 4.50 4.50 -17.67
N ALA A 59 5.25 3.73 -16.86
CA ALA A 59 6.25 4.28 -15.96
C ALA A 59 7.31 5.09 -16.70
N THR A 60 7.82 4.57 -17.82
CA THR A 60 8.81 5.27 -18.65
C THR A 60 8.25 6.58 -19.19
N VAL A 61 7.02 6.59 -19.70
CA VAL A 61 6.35 7.81 -20.19
C VAL A 61 6.30 8.88 -19.10
N VAL A 62 5.89 8.52 -17.89
CA VAL A 62 5.85 9.46 -16.74
C VAL A 62 7.23 10.05 -16.47
N MET A 63 8.25 9.21 -16.42
CA MET A 63 9.59 9.66 -16.02
C MET A 63 10.34 10.41 -17.12
N THR A 64 9.98 10.23 -18.40
CA THR A 64 10.73 10.82 -19.53
C THR A 64 9.98 11.88 -20.29
N GLN A 65 8.64 11.87 -20.28
CA GLN A 65 7.82 12.77 -21.10
C GLN A 65 7.04 13.81 -20.28
N TRP A 66 6.86 13.56 -18.96
CA TRP A 66 6.14 14.51 -18.11
C TRP A 66 7.11 15.57 -17.57
N GLY A 67 6.64 16.82 -17.53
CA GLY A 67 7.37 17.90 -16.88
C GLY A 67 7.46 17.70 -15.36
N HIS A 68 8.39 18.41 -14.73
CA HIS A 68 8.61 18.34 -13.28
C HIS A 68 7.34 18.67 -12.49
N GLU A 69 6.59 19.67 -12.92
CA GLU A 69 5.33 20.10 -12.28
C GLU A 69 4.28 18.98 -12.28
N ASP A 70 4.12 18.28 -13.40
CA ASP A 70 3.19 17.15 -13.50
C ASP A 70 3.60 15.97 -12.61
N GLN A 71 4.90 15.70 -12.54
CA GLN A 71 5.44 14.65 -11.67
C GLN A 71 5.27 14.99 -10.20
N GLU A 72 5.48 16.25 -9.82
CA GLU A 72 5.28 16.73 -8.45
C GLU A 72 3.79 16.66 -8.07
N GLN A 73 2.90 17.10 -8.97
CA GLN A 73 1.45 17.00 -8.76
C GLN A 73 0.98 15.55 -8.59
N LEU A 74 1.49 14.60 -9.39
CA LEU A 74 1.20 13.17 -9.22
C LEU A 74 1.65 12.68 -7.84
N PHE A 75 2.86 13.05 -7.44
CA PHE A 75 3.40 12.65 -6.14
C PHE A 75 2.57 13.19 -4.98
N GLU A 76 2.21 14.47 -4.99
CA GLU A 76 1.35 15.08 -3.98
C GLU A 76 -0.04 14.44 -3.89
N GLN A 77 -0.63 14.12 -5.04
CA GLN A 77 -1.90 13.39 -5.10
C GLN A 77 -1.76 12.00 -4.49
N GLY A 78 -0.69 11.27 -4.80
CA GLY A 78 -0.38 9.96 -4.23
C GLY A 78 -0.24 10.01 -2.71
N ILE A 79 0.52 10.98 -2.19
CA ILE A 79 0.72 11.16 -0.75
C ILE A 79 -0.59 11.54 -0.04
N THR A 80 -1.38 12.41 -0.64
CA THR A 80 -2.69 12.80 -0.10
C THR A 80 -3.63 11.61 -0.07
N PHE A 81 -3.69 10.83 -1.15
CA PHE A 81 -4.49 9.62 -1.21
C PHE A 81 -4.02 8.56 -0.21
N ARG A 82 -2.72 8.39 -0.02
CA ARG A 82 -2.16 7.49 1.00
C ARG A 82 -2.62 7.85 2.41
N ARG A 83 -2.71 9.14 2.75
CA ARG A 83 -3.26 9.58 4.04
C ARG A 83 -4.72 9.19 4.20
N THR A 84 -5.53 9.39 3.15
CA THR A 84 -6.94 8.95 3.13
C THR A 84 -7.07 7.45 3.35
N LEU A 85 -6.29 6.63 2.64
CA LEU A 85 -6.31 5.18 2.79
C LEU A 85 -5.84 4.73 4.18
N ARG A 86 -4.88 5.43 4.79
CA ARG A 86 -4.42 5.13 6.14
C ARG A 86 -5.48 5.44 7.19
N ASP A 87 -6.18 6.58 7.08
CA ASP A 87 -7.30 6.90 7.96
C ASP A 87 -8.43 5.87 7.79
N MET A 88 -8.76 5.50 6.55
CA MET A 88 -9.73 4.45 6.24
C MET A 88 -9.36 3.12 6.92
N ALA A 89 -8.12 2.65 6.78
CA ALA A 89 -7.66 1.42 7.41
C ALA A 89 -7.71 1.50 8.95
N ALA A 90 -7.34 2.64 9.53
CA ALA A 90 -7.42 2.86 10.98
C ALA A 90 -8.85 2.82 11.49
N ARG A 91 -9.81 3.40 10.75
CA ARG A 91 -11.24 3.38 11.08
C ARG A 91 -11.84 1.98 10.96
N ILE A 92 -11.49 1.23 9.91
CA ILE A 92 -11.90 -0.17 9.76
C ILE A 92 -11.46 -0.99 10.98
N VAL A 93 -10.18 -0.89 11.37
CA VAL A 93 -9.64 -1.61 12.54
C VAL A 93 -10.33 -1.17 13.83
N ALA A 94 -10.64 0.11 13.96
CA ALA A 94 -11.35 0.67 15.11
C ALA A 94 -12.89 0.44 15.07
N ARG A 95 -13.40 -0.24 14.03
CA ARG A 95 -14.85 -0.48 13.80
C ARG A 95 -15.67 0.83 13.76
N LYS A 96 -15.08 1.88 13.20
CA LYS A 96 -15.72 3.19 12.99
C LYS A 96 -16.21 3.32 11.56
N SER A 97 -17.20 4.19 11.33
CA SER A 97 -17.70 4.52 10.00
C SER A 97 -16.60 5.14 9.12
N ILE A 98 -16.64 4.85 7.83
CA ILE A 98 -15.79 5.49 6.83
C ILE A 98 -16.37 6.88 6.55
N PRO A 99 -15.57 7.96 6.58
CA PRO A 99 -16.07 9.30 6.33
C PRO A 99 -16.37 9.52 4.85
N ASP A 100 -17.36 10.33 4.55
CA ASP A 100 -17.72 10.68 3.16
C ASP A 100 -16.56 11.29 2.39
N SER A 101 -15.66 12.01 3.06
CA SER A 101 -14.46 12.56 2.45
C SER A 101 -13.53 11.50 1.86
N ALA A 102 -13.49 10.30 2.43
CA ALA A 102 -12.73 9.17 1.86
C ALA A 102 -13.40 8.67 0.58
N ILE A 103 -14.72 8.56 0.57
CA ILE A 103 -15.50 8.16 -0.62
C ILE A 103 -15.35 9.20 -1.72
N VAL A 104 -15.45 10.47 -1.39
CA VAL A 104 -15.23 11.58 -2.35
C VAL A 104 -13.82 11.53 -2.93
N SER A 105 -12.81 11.26 -2.11
CA SER A 105 -11.41 11.16 -2.56
C SER A 105 -11.19 9.98 -3.52
N ILE A 106 -11.76 8.81 -3.22
CA ILE A 106 -11.72 7.64 -4.10
C ILE A 106 -12.41 7.96 -5.43
N ASN A 107 -13.65 8.46 -5.38
CA ASN A 107 -14.42 8.78 -6.57
C ASN A 107 -13.75 9.86 -7.44
N LYS A 108 -13.09 10.83 -6.83
CA LYS A 108 -12.34 11.86 -7.56
C LYS A 108 -11.20 11.26 -8.41
N ILE A 109 -10.53 10.22 -7.91
CA ILE A 109 -9.48 9.54 -8.68
C ILE A 109 -10.11 8.65 -9.75
N LEU A 110 -11.14 7.88 -9.41
CA LEU A 110 -11.84 7.00 -10.35
C LEU A 110 -12.44 7.79 -11.53
N SER A 111 -13.01 8.98 -11.29
CA SER A 111 -13.63 9.79 -12.33
C SER A 111 -12.63 10.34 -13.36
N ARG A 112 -11.35 10.36 -13.05
CA ARG A 112 -10.28 10.82 -13.93
C ARG A 112 -9.71 9.72 -14.83
N CYS A 113 -10.17 8.49 -14.66
CA CYS A 113 -9.73 7.34 -15.44
C CYS A 113 -10.79 7.00 -16.49
N PRO A 114 -10.75 7.61 -17.69
CA PRO A 114 -11.65 7.24 -18.77
C PRO A 114 -11.36 5.80 -19.18
N GLY A 115 -12.42 5.06 -19.44
CA GLY A 115 -12.30 3.68 -19.88
C GLY A 115 -13.66 3.06 -20.15
N TYR A 116 -13.64 1.81 -20.55
CA TYR A 116 -14.85 1.07 -20.85
C TYR A 116 -14.72 -0.41 -20.42
N PRO A 117 -15.81 -1.07 -20.08
CA PRO A 117 -15.79 -2.50 -19.84
C PRO A 117 -15.55 -3.25 -21.13
N GLN A 118 -14.50 -4.08 -21.17
CA GLN A 118 -14.15 -4.94 -22.30
C GLN A 118 -14.40 -6.40 -21.94
N LEU A 119 -14.97 -7.15 -22.88
CA LEU A 119 -15.10 -8.61 -22.76
C LEU A 119 -13.81 -9.28 -23.26
N VAL A 120 -13.15 -10.02 -22.39
CA VAL A 120 -11.90 -10.70 -22.70
C VAL A 120 -12.07 -12.20 -22.54
N ARG A 121 -11.57 -12.97 -23.52
CA ARG A 121 -11.54 -14.44 -23.45
C ARG A 121 -10.44 -14.88 -22.47
N LYS A 122 -10.79 -15.75 -21.54
CA LYS A 122 -9.84 -16.47 -20.66
C LYS A 122 -9.99 -17.98 -20.84
N LYS A 123 -9.01 -18.73 -20.34
CA LYS A 123 -9.06 -20.20 -20.35
C LYS A 123 -10.30 -20.66 -19.56
N GLY A 124 -11.29 -21.23 -20.26
CA GLY A 124 -12.54 -21.69 -19.66
C GLY A 124 -13.73 -20.72 -19.72
N GLY A 125 -13.64 -19.57 -20.43
CA GLY A 125 -14.78 -18.67 -20.58
C GLY A 125 -14.42 -17.25 -20.95
N TYR A 126 -15.26 -16.32 -20.49
CA TYR A 126 -15.11 -14.88 -20.71
C TYR A 126 -15.11 -14.16 -19.38
N THR A 127 -14.39 -13.04 -19.31
CA THR A 127 -14.42 -12.13 -18.16
C THR A 127 -14.58 -10.69 -18.65
N ARG A 128 -15.29 -9.88 -17.88
CA ARG A 128 -15.35 -8.45 -18.11
C ARG A 128 -14.17 -7.82 -17.40
N GLN A 129 -13.35 -7.07 -18.12
CA GLN A 129 -12.27 -6.27 -17.57
C GLN A 129 -12.54 -4.80 -17.89
N PHE A 130 -12.22 -3.90 -16.97
CA PHE A 130 -12.21 -2.49 -17.29
C PHE A 130 -10.94 -2.19 -18.08
N GLN A 131 -11.10 -1.72 -19.30
CA GLN A 131 -10.01 -1.24 -20.13
C GLN A 131 -9.84 0.25 -19.86
N SER A 132 -8.83 0.59 -19.10
CA SER A 132 -8.47 1.99 -18.89
C SER A 132 -7.89 2.57 -20.17
N GLN A 133 -8.32 3.76 -20.54
CA GLN A 133 -7.70 4.58 -21.57
C GLN A 133 -6.61 5.50 -21.00
N ALA A 134 -6.15 5.20 -19.79
CA ALA A 134 -5.23 6.01 -18.98
C ALA A 134 -3.79 6.05 -19.51
N ALA A 135 -3.62 6.47 -20.77
CA ALA A 135 -2.39 7.13 -21.19
C ALA A 135 -2.33 8.59 -20.66
N GLN A 136 -3.32 9.00 -19.87
CA GLN A 136 -3.46 10.37 -19.38
C GLN A 136 -2.90 10.51 -17.96
N LYS A 137 -2.33 11.68 -17.70
CA LYS A 137 -1.68 12.08 -16.43
C LYS A 137 -2.49 11.76 -15.18
N ASP A 138 -3.82 11.74 -15.29
CA ASP A 138 -4.75 11.57 -14.17
C ASP A 138 -5.07 10.12 -13.81
N GLY A 139 -4.69 9.13 -14.62
CA GLY A 139 -5.12 7.72 -14.44
C GLY A 139 -4.17 6.81 -13.67
N LEU A 140 -2.95 7.24 -13.35
CA LEU A 140 -1.93 6.38 -12.73
C LEU A 140 -2.30 5.87 -11.33
N LEU A 141 -3.09 6.62 -10.59
CA LEU A 141 -3.58 6.22 -9.27
C LEU A 141 -4.90 5.45 -9.31
N ALA A 142 -5.54 5.34 -10.49
CA ALA A 142 -6.84 4.69 -10.62
C ALA A 142 -6.85 3.22 -10.16
N PRO A 143 -5.85 2.36 -10.49
CA PRO A 143 -5.84 0.99 -10.01
C PRO A 143 -5.80 0.89 -8.47
N LEU A 144 -5.18 1.87 -7.83
CA LEU A 144 -5.16 1.95 -6.36
C LEU A 144 -6.51 2.40 -5.79
N ALA A 145 -7.22 3.31 -6.49
CA ALA A 145 -8.57 3.73 -6.11
C ALA A 145 -9.60 2.61 -6.36
N GLU A 146 -9.45 1.83 -7.44
CA GLU A 146 -10.23 0.61 -7.69
C GLU A 146 -10.04 -0.40 -6.56
N ALA A 147 -8.79 -0.67 -6.18
CA ALA A 147 -8.50 -1.56 -5.05
C ALA A 147 -9.11 -1.05 -3.74
N ALA A 148 -9.15 0.27 -3.50
CA ALA A 148 -9.81 0.84 -2.33
C ALA A 148 -11.33 0.66 -2.38
N SER A 149 -11.94 0.85 -3.55
CA SER A 149 -13.36 0.60 -3.78
C SER A 149 -13.71 -0.87 -3.55
N ASP A 150 -12.93 -1.80 -4.08
CA ASP A 150 -13.11 -3.24 -3.90
C ASP A 150 -13.02 -3.64 -2.41
N LEU A 151 -12.08 -3.06 -1.66
CA LEU A 151 -11.96 -3.29 -0.23
C LEU A 151 -13.22 -2.85 0.52
N LEU A 152 -13.80 -1.71 0.13
CA LEU A 152 -15.02 -1.18 0.76
C LEU A 152 -16.27 -1.97 0.37
N CYS A 153 -16.40 -2.37 -0.90
CA CYS A 153 -17.60 -3.03 -1.42
C CYS A 153 -17.63 -4.54 -1.12
N SER A 154 -16.51 -5.22 -1.29
CA SER A 154 -16.44 -6.69 -1.26
C SER A 154 -15.57 -7.23 -0.13
N GLY A 155 -14.76 -6.37 0.49
CA GLY A 155 -13.81 -6.75 1.53
C GLY A 155 -14.50 -7.18 2.84
N LYS A 156 -13.96 -8.21 3.45
CA LYS A 156 -14.30 -8.53 4.84
C LYS A 156 -13.49 -7.63 5.76
N TRP A 157 -14.04 -6.53 6.21
CA TRP A 157 -13.35 -5.52 7.03
C TRP A 157 -12.76 -6.08 8.32
N SER A 158 -13.38 -7.14 8.88
CA SER A 158 -12.85 -7.86 10.06
C SER A 158 -11.47 -8.49 9.83
N LEU A 159 -11.06 -8.67 8.57
CA LEU A 159 -9.76 -9.21 8.19
C LEU A 159 -8.69 -8.12 8.01
N VAL A 160 -9.08 -6.85 7.99
CA VAL A 160 -8.11 -5.74 8.04
C VAL A 160 -7.61 -5.59 9.46
N LYS A 161 -6.32 -5.73 9.66
CA LYS A 161 -5.69 -5.69 10.97
C LYS A 161 -4.48 -4.77 10.99
N LYS A 162 -4.25 -4.13 12.14
CA LYS A 162 -2.98 -3.48 12.46
C LYS A 162 -2.04 -4.52 13.07
N CYS A 163 -0.75 -4.40 12.79
CA CYS A 163 0.26 -5.27 13.40
C CYS A 163 0.20 -5.20 14.94
N GLY A 164 0.18 -6.37 15.60
CA GLY A 164 0.13 -6.48 17.05
C GLY A 164 1.42 -6.10 17.78
N ASN A 165 2.48 -5.71 17.05
CA ASN A 165 3.68 -5.12 17.64
C ASN A 165 3.45 -3.63 17.92
N PRO A 166 3.49 -3.16 19.19
CA PRO A 166 3.25 -1.75 19.54
C PRO A 166 4.17 -0.77 18.81
N ALA A 167 5.40 -1.19 18.49
CA ALA A 167 6.38 -0.39 17.75
C ALA A 167 6.19 -0.46 16.23
N CYS A 168 5.10 -1.05 15.74
CA CYS A 168 4.84 -1.19 14.30
C CYS A 168 3.57 -0.46 13.90
N ILE A 169 3.63 0.24 12.77
CA ILE A 169 2.49 1.02 12.25
C ILE A 169 1.83 0.38 11.02
N LEU A 170 2.26 -0.83 10.64
CA LEU A 170 1.81 -1.49 9.42
C LEU A 170 0.44 -2.16 9.59
N TYR A 171 -0.29 -2.20 8.47
CA TYR A 171 -1.59 -2.86 8.34
C TYR A 171 -1.49 -4.05 7.38
N PHE A 172 -2.39 -5.01 7.53
CA PHE A 172 -2.48 -6.16 6.62
C PHE A 172 -3.90 -6.71 6.56
N TYR A 173 -4.20 -7.38 5.46
CA TYR A 173 -5.40 -8.19 5.29
C TYR A 173 -5.07 -9.63 5.66
N ASP A 174 -5.82 -10.22 6.59
CA ASP A 174 -5.55 -11.56 7.09
C ASP A 174 -6.13 -12.63 6.17
N THR A 175 -5.33 -13.12 5.26
CA THR A 175 -5.67 -14.18 4.30
C THR A 175 -5.41 -15.59 4.85
N THR A 176 -5.02 -15.73 6.12
CA THR A 176 -4.76 -17.06 6.72
C THR A 176 -6.05 -17.84 6.92
N LYS A 177 -5.99 -19.16 6.82
CA LYS A 177 -7.17 -20.04 6.91
C LYS A 177 -7.99 -19.81 8.19
N ASN A 178 -7.32 -19.60 9.32
CA ASN A 178 -7.98 -19.44 10.62
C ASN A 178 -8.13 -17.97 11.05
N HIS A 179 -7.73 -17.01 10.19
CA HIS A 179 -7.80 -15.57 10.49
C HIS A 179 -7.16 -15.17 11.82
N THR A 180 -6.05 -15.84 12.19
CA THR A 180 -5.33 -15.65 13.46
C THR A 180 -4.01 -14.90 13.32
N ARG A 181 -3.70 -14.41 12.10
CA ARG A 181 -2.49 -13.61 11.87
C ARG A 181 -2.51 -12.36 12.74
N ASN A 182 -1.44 -12.15 13.50
CA ASN A 182 -1.29 -11.04 14.43
C ASN A 182 -0.14 -10.08 14.06
N TRP A 183 0.74 -10.49 13.14
CA TRP A 183 1.93 -9.73 12.76
C TRP A 183 1.89 -9.37 11.28
N CYS A 184 2.38 -8.16 10.93
CA CYS A 184 2.53 -7.77 9.53
C CYS A 184 3.43 -8.74 8.73
N SER A 185 4.43 -9.34 9.40
CA SER A 185 5.25 -10.41 8.88
C SER A 185 5.90 -11.16 10.05
N MET A 186 6.07 -12.47 9.90
CA MET A 186 6.83 -13.27 10.88
C MET A 186 8.29 -12.83 10.93
N GLN A 187 8.90 -12.50 9.78
CA GLN A 187 10.29 -12.07 9.70
C GLN A 187 10.51 -10.70 10.37
N LEU A 188 9.59 -9.75 10.16
CA LEU A 188 9.73 -8.38 10.68
C LEU A 188 9.32 -8.27 12.15
N CYS A 189 8.13 -8.72 12.50
CA CYS A 189 7.55 -8.50 13.83
C CYS A 189 7.37 -9.76 14.66
N GLY A 190 7.01 -10.89 14.04
CA GLY A 190 6.76 -12.13 14.75
C GLY A 190 8.02 -12.67 15.47
N ASN A 191 9.16 -12.72 14.75
CA ASN A 191 10.42 -13.20 15.33
C ASN A 191 10.94 -12.25 16.41
N ARG A 192 10.82 -10.92 16.24
CA ARG A 192 11.20 -9.95 17.29
C ARG A 192 10.44 -10.21 18.59
N LYS A 193 9.14 -10.49 18.51
CA LYS A 193 8.33 -10.78 19.69
C LYS A 193 8.74 -12.10 20.36
N LYS A 194 9.04 -13.14 19.57
CA LYS A 194 9.53 -14.42 20.10
C LYS A 194 10.86 -14.25 20.85
N VAL A 195 11.79 -13.51 20.24
CA VAL A 195 13.10 -13.22 20.84
C VAL A 195 12.94 -12.42 22.13
N ALA A 196 12.15 -11.34 22.13
CA ALA A 196 11.89 -10.55 23.33
C ALA A 196 11.27 -11.39 24.46
N ALA A 197 10.27 -12.24 24.14
CA ALA A 197 9.65 -13.13 25.11
C ALA A 197 10.62 -14.19 25.66
N HIS A 198 11.56 -14.67 24.85
CA HIS A 198 12.61 -15.59 25.30
C HIS A 198 13.56 -14.92 26.29
N TYR A 199 14.04 -13.71 26.01
CA TYR A 199 14.92 -12.97 26.93
C TYR A 199 14.20 -12.58 28.23
N GLN A 200 12.92 -12.21 28.16
CA GLN A 200 12.13 -11.93 29.38
C GLN A 200 12.01 -13.18 30.27
N ARG A 201 11.75 -14.35 29.67
CA ARG A 201 11.69 -15.61 30.41
C ARG A 201 13.02 -15.97 31.07
N LYS A 202 14.15 -15.83 30.35
CA LYS A 202 15.49 -16.03 30.93
C LYS A 202 15.80 -15.10 32.10
N ARG A 203 15.35 -13.82 31.98
CA ARG A 203 15.57 -12.81 33.02
C ARG A 203 14.73 -13.10 34.28
N ASN A 204 13.50 -13.61 34.09
CA ASN A 204 12.59 -13.92 35.21
C ASN A 204 12.80 -15.30 35.79
N ASN A 205 13.60 -16.16 35.17
CA ASN A 205 14.01 -17.49 35.66
C ASN A 205 15.51 -17.63 35.44
N PRO A 206 16.35 -16.93 36.22
CA PRO A 206 17.79 -17.14 36.20
C PRO A 206 17.99 -18.57 36.76
N THR A 207 18.38 -19.51 35.91
CA THR A 207 18.81 -20.86 36.31
C THR A 207 19.91 -20.70 37.36
N LEU A 208 19.67 -21.25 38.55
CA LEU A 208 20.65 -21.52 39.60
C LEU A 208 21.92 -22.13 39.04
#